data_0a47f38039aaf11866d9a36c38b45b62
#
_entry.id   0a47f38039aaf11866d9a36c38b45b62
#
_cell.length_a   1.000
_cell.length_b   1.000
_cell.length_c   1.000
_cell.angle_alpha   90.00
_cell.angle_beta   90.00
_cell.angle_gamma   90.00
#
_symmetry.space_group_name_H-M   'P 1'
#
loop_
_entity.id
_entity.type
_entity.pdbx_description
1 polymer ?
#
loop_
_entity_poly.entity_id
_entity_poly.type
_entity_poly.pdbx_seq_one_letter_code
_entity_poly.pdbx_strand_id
1 'polypeptide(L)'
;IIEKAEQHLKKKDWDIASDLYDKASEENPDKSKAWYGLYRALTGDFEAVDRYALFVCDGNYFDDDDKEMGSQSFFYGNGFISRALDCSDADKTGIIDNVTAFIKKCAEHGKKDIEDSIKELLEGFESMRKDLDSQRDIVKKEKKKDKTKAFIPAVIVLALLAVCVWYFFASGDWLGKVLGVAGVVLVLKFGGKFIGRSFSNAKAEGVEWDNVAEQQFAPIIEDMESQVQAVMRYCIDLDNYNIVLDNLKNKDKFMEGYLEGEFDGMKDYDQVSDNSEKFIFDLLDGKMERYNYLLDAVK
;
A
#
# COMPACT_ATOMS: atom_id res chain seq x y z
N ILE A 1 -15.69 -47.22 10.02
CA ILE A 1 -15.68 -45.76 10.19
C ILE A 1 -15.20 -45.10 8.91
N ILE A 2 -14.03 -45.44 8.37
CA ILE A 2 -13.44 -44.85 7.15
C ILE A 2 -14.41 -44.88 5.96
N GLU A 3 -15.08 -46.01 5.68
CA GLU A 3 -16.06 -46.07 4.58
C GLU A 3 -17.24 -45.11 4.74
N LYS A 4 -17.66 -44.89 5.98
CA LYS A 4 -18.72 -43.93 6.30
C LYS A 4 -18.22 -42.50 6.12
N ALA A 5 -16.98 -42.20 6.54
CA ALA A 5 -16.34 -40.91 6.34
C ALA A 5 -16.21 -40.57 4.85
N GLU A 6 -15.77 -41.52 4.01
CA GLU A 6 -15.74 -41.38 2.55
C GLU A 6 -17.09 -41.07 1.92
N GLN A 7 -18.19 -41.64 2.45
CA GLN A 7 -19.55 -41.35 1.98
C GLN A 7 -19.94 -39.88 2.28
N HIS A 8 -19.58 -39.36 3.46
CA HIS A 8 -19.84 -37.97 3.83
C HIS A 8 -18.95 -37.03 3.05
N LEU A 9 -17.66 -37.37 2.83
CA LEU A 9 -16.76 -36.64 1.99
C LEU A 9 -17.34 -36.43 0.58
N LYS A 10 -17.83 -37.48 -0.06
CA LYS A 10 -18.48 -37.43 -1.38
C LYS A 10 -19.76 -36.59 -1.41
N LYS A 11 -20.45 -36.46 -0.27
CA LYS A 11 -21.62 -35.60 -0.14
C LYS A 11 -21.30 -34.19 0.23
N LYS A 12 -20.01 -33.87 0.39
CA LYS A 12 -19.49 -32.54 0.84
C LYS A 12 -19.93 -32.19 2.28
N ASP A 13 -20.22 -33.20 3.09
CA ASP A 13 -20.52 -33.05 4.53
C ASP A 13 -19.18 -33.02 5.30
N TRP A 14 -18.39 -31.96 5.14
CA TRP A 14 -17.00 -31.88 5.56
C TRP A 14 -16.80 -32.08 7.06
N ASP A 15 -17.62 -31.44 7.88
CA ASP A 15 -17.55 -31.54 9.34
C ASP A 15 -17.75 -32.96 9.82
N ILE A 16 -18.80 -33.63 9.29
CA ILE A 16 -19.09 -35.03 9.65
C ILE A 16 -18.00 -35.97 9.14
N ALA A 17 -17.45 -35.69 7.93
CA ALA A 17 -16.35 -36.47 7.39
C ALA A 17 -15.11 -36.31 8.26
N SER A 18 -14.78 -35.08 8.68
CA SER A 18 -13.65 -34.76 9.56
C SER A 18 -13.75 -35.50 10.89
N ASP A 19 -14.89 -35.38 11.59
CA ASP A 19 -15.12 -36.07 12.87
C ASP A 19 -14.97 -37.60 12.75
N LEU A 20 -15.44 -38.18 11.64
CA LEU A 20 -15.35 -39.63 11.42
C LEU A 20 -13.91 -40.06 11.08
N TYR A 21 -13.15 -39.25 10.35
CA TYR A 21 -11.73 -39.51 10.07
C TYR A 21 -10.87 -39.34 11.31
N ASP A 22 -11.14 -38.31 12.11
CA ASP A 22 -10.45 -38.08 13.38
C ASP A 22 -10.62 -39.31 14.31
N LYS A 23 -11.86 -39.73 14.50
CA LYS A 23 -12.15 -40.96 15.26
C LYS A 23 -11.50 -42.22 14.65
N ALA A 24 -11.42 -42.31 13.32
CA ALA A 24 -10.77 -43.42 12.65
C ALA A 24 -9.25 -43.41 12.86
N SER A 25 -8.63 -42.23 12.95
CA SER A 25 -7.21 -42.06 13.23
C SER A 25 -6.84 -42.41 14.67
N GLU A 26 -7.75 -42.16 15.63
CA GLU A 26 -7.59 -42.58 17.02
C GLU A 26 -7.68 -44.10 17.18
N GLU A 27 -8.70 -44.75 16.53
CA GLU A 27 -8.91 -46.15 16.62
C GLU A 27 -7.87 -46.99 15.83
N ASN A 28 -7.35 -46.46 14.76
CA ASN A 28 -6.41 -47.14 13.86
C ASN A 28 -5.29 -46.19 13.37
N PRO A 29 -4.35 -45.79 14.24
CA PRO A 29 -3.31 -44.79 13.90
C PRO A 29 -2.36 -45.23 12.79
N ASP A 30 -2.26 -46.53 12.51
CA ASP A 30 -1.41 -47.11 11.47
C ASP A 30 -2.07 -47.13 10.08
N LYS A 31 -3.28 -46.53 9.94
CA LYS A 31 -4.01 -46.48 8.67
C LYS A 31 -3.84 -45.12 7.99
N SER A 32 -3.07 -45.11 6.91
CA SER A 32 -2.87 -43.93 6.08
C SER A 32 -4.16 -43.24 5.65
N LYS A 33 -5.17 -44.00 5.27
CA LYS A 33 -6.49 -43.51 4.86
C LYS A 33 -7.22 -42.68 5.92
N ALA A 34 -6.97 -42.92 7.21
CA ALA A 34 -7.58 -42.14 8.28
C ALA A 34 -6.98 -40.72 8.31
N TRP A 35 -5.66 -40.59 8.37
CA TRP A 35 -4.95 -39.33 8.42
C TRP A 35 -5.11 -38.53 7.14
N TYR A 36 -4.95 -39.18 5.98
CA TYR A 36 -5.14 -38.53 4.70
C TYR A 36 -6.56 -38.08 4.45
N GLY A 37 -7.55 -38.91 4.91
CA GLY A 37 -8.97 -38.56 4.85
C GLY A 37 -9.30 -37.35 5.68
N LEU A 38 -8.71 -37.19 6.87
CA LEU A 38 -8.86 -36.04 7.72
C LEU A 38 -8.37 -34.78 7.01
N TYR A 39 -7.18 -34.82 6.41
CA TYR A 39 -6.65 -33.72 5.59
C TYR A 39 -7.60 -33.36 4.43
N ARG A 40 -8.13 -34.36 3.72
CA ARG A 40 -9.09 -34.15 2.62
C ARG A 40 -10.37 -33.47 3.12
N ALA A 41 -10.89 -33.90 4.24
CA ALA A 41 -12.10 -33.30 4.82
C ALA A 41 -11.89 -31.84 5.20
N LEU A 42 -10.76 -31.51 5.82
CA LEU A 42 -10.40 -30.15 6.22
C LEU A 42 -10.14 -29.23 5.03
N THR A 43 -9.61 -29.75 3.93
CA THR A 43 -9.39 -29.00 2.68
C THR A 43 -10.60 -29.02 1.74
N GLY A 44 -11.74 -29.53 2.17
CA GLY A 44 -12.92 -29.67 1.32
C GLY A 44 -12.66 -30.55 0.10
N ASP A 45 -11.95 -31.66 0.29
CA ASP A 45 -11.46 -32.55 -0.77
C ASP A 45 -10.65 -31.81 -1.86
N PHE A 46 -9.81 -30.88 -1.41
CA PHE A 46 -8.96 -29.98 -2.26
C PHE A 46 -9.76 -28.92 -3.06
N GLU A 47 -10.99 -28.64 -2.68
CA GLU A 47 -11.78 -27.57 -3.31
C GLU A 47 -11.69 -26.23 -2.56
N ALA A 48 -11.28 -26.18 -1.29
CA ALA A 48 -11.23 -24.97 -0.47
C ALA A 48 -10.02 -24.06 -0.79
N VAL A 49 -9.81 -23.78 -2.07
CA VAL A 49 -8.64 -23.02 -2.57
C VAL A 49 -8.60 -21.62 -2.00
N ASP A 50 -9.73 -20.89 -2.02
CA ASP A 50 -9.82 -19.50 -1.55
C ASP A 50 -9.41 -19.36 -0.08
N ARG A 51 -9.81 -20.36 0.75
CA ARG A 51 -9.50 -20.37 2.18
C ARG A 51 -8.01 -20.53 2.45
N TYR A 52 -7.33 -21.34 1.66
CA TYR A 52 -5.93 -21.72 1.89
C TYR A 52 -4.93 -20.93 1.04
N ALA A 53 -5.39 -20.15 0.07
CA ALA A 53 -4.53 -19.37 -0.80
C ALA A 53 -3.62 -18.42 -0.01
N LEU A 54 -4.14 -17.72 0.98
CA LEU A 54 -3.38 -16.77 1.81
C LEU A 54 -2.28 -17.46 2.64
N PHE A 55 -2.52 -18.69 3.11
CA PHE A 55 -1.55 -19.42 3.94
C PHE A 55 -0.32 -19.90 3.17
N VAL A 56 -0.33 -19.85 1.86
CA VAL A 56 0.83 -20.22 1.02
C VAL A 56 2.02 -19.28 1.26
N CYS A 57 1.75 -17.98 1.48
CA CYS A 57 2.79 -16.99 1.74
C CYS A 57 3.12 -16.83 3.22
N ASP A 58 2.17 -17.13 4.10
CA ASP A 58 2.27 -16.92 5.54
C ASP A 58 2.83 -18.13 6.29
N GLY A 59 3.96 -18.67 5.83
CA GLY A 59 4.63 -19.78 6.54
C GLY A 59 4.97 -19.50 8.01
N ASN A 60 4.98 -18.22 8.41
CA ASN A 60 5.35 -17.77 9.76
C ASN A 60 4.27 -16.95 10.49
N TYR A 61 3.05 -16.83 9.96
CA TYR A 61 1.99 -16.07 10.62
C TYR A 61 1.25 -16.96 11.65
N PHE A 62 1.97 -17.35 12.69
CA PHE A 62 1.38 -17.93 13.88
C PHE A 62 1.50 -16.93 15.02
N ASP A 63 0.51 -16.06 15.14
CA ASP A 63 0.32 -15.31 16.37
C ASP A 63 -0.11 -16.31 17.45
N ASP A 64 0.59 -16.32 18.58
CA ASP A 64 0.34 -17.22 19.71
C ASP A 64 -1.09 -17.07 20.31
N ASP A 65 -1.80 -16.01 19.96
CA ASP A 65 -3.16 -15.72 20.41
C ASP A 65 -4.25 -16.46 19.61
N ASP A 66 -3.95 -17.00 18.42
CA ASP A 66 -4.90 -17.73 17.57
C ASP A 66 -4.96 -19.24 17.85
N LYS A 67 -4.55 -19.67 19.03
CA LYS A 67 -4.63 -21.09 19.48
C LYS A 67 -6.03 -21.68 19.49
N GLU A 68 -7.07 -20.88 19.36
CA GLU A 68 -8.47 -21.35 19.27
C GLU A 68 -8.88 -21.80 17.86
N MET A 69 -8.15 -21.43 16.81
CA MET A 69 -8.38 -21.95 15.47
C MET A 69 -7.32 -23.00 15.13
N GLY A 70 -7.49 -24.21 15.63
CA GLY A 70 -6.67 -25.41 15.38
C GLY A 70 -6.54 -25.82 13.90
N SER A 71 -6.76 -24.90 12.98
CA SER A 71 -6.70 -25.09 11.54
C SER A 71 -5.46 -24.43 10.87
N GLN A 72 -4.71 -23.62 11.59
CA GLN A 72 -3.67 -22.78 10.96
C GLN A 72 -2.30 -23.43 10.92
N SER A 73 -1.88 -24.12 11.96
CA SER A 73 -0.70 -25.02 11.93
C SER A 73 -0.85 -26.17 10.93
N PHE A 74 -1.90 -26.10 10.15
CA PHE A 74 -2.37 -27.12 9.26
C PHE A 74 -1.74 -27.03 7.86
N PHE A 75 -1.34 -25.85 7.39
CA PHE A 75 -0.89 -25.73 6.00
C PHE A 75 0.53 -26.26 5.82
N TYR A 76 1.49 -25.71 6.55
CA TYR A 76 2.88 -26.16 6.58
C TYR A 76 3.16 -26.96 7.86
N GLY A 77 4.09 -27.90 7.81
CA GLY A 77 4.40 -28.77 8.95
C GLY A 77 3.25 -29.71 9.30
N ASN A 78 2.43 -30.08 8.31
CA ASN A 78 1.17 -30.75 8.52
C ASN A 78 1.32 -32.18 9.08
N GLY A 79 1.00 -32.33 10.36
CA GLY A 79 1.10 -33.62 11.05
C GLY A 79 0.20 -34.72 10.48
N PHE A 80 -0.92 -34.40 9.82
CA PHE A 80 -1.78 -35.42 9.23
C PHE A 80 -1.17 -36.03 7.98
N ILE A 81 -0.58 -35.20 7.12
CA ILE A 81 0.13 -35.69 5.92
C ILE A 81 1.42 -36.45 6.30
N SER A 82 2.18 -35.95 7.28
CA SER A 82 3.34 -36.66 7.79
C SER A 82 2.96 -38.06 8.27
N ARG A 83 1.96 -38.17 9.15
CA ARG A 83 1.47 -39.47 9.67
C ARG A 83 0.92 -40.36 8.56
N ALA A 84 0.18 -39.80 7.60
CA ALA A 84 -0.33 -40.56 6.46
C ALA A 84 0.80 -41.20 5.63
N LEU A 85 1.90 -40.47 5.40
CA LEU A 85 3.04 -40.93 4.64
C LEU A 85 3.91 -41.94 5.40
N ASP A 86 3.89 -41.90 6.74
CA ASP A 86 4.63 -42.86 7.59
C ASP A 86 3.94 -44.23 7.70
N CYS A 87 2.64 -44.31 7.38
CA CYS A 87 1.93 -45.57 7.43
C CYS A 87 2.40 -46.57 6.35
N SER A 88 2.47 -47.84 6.72
CA SER A 88 2.95 -48.90 5.81
C SER A 88 2.03 -49.17 4.61
N ASP A 89 0.74 -48.78 4.72
CA ASP A 89 -0.29 -48.95 3.69
C ASP A 89 -0.46 -47.67 2.83
N ALA A 90 0.45 -46.68 2.95
CA ALA A 90 0.34 -45.42 2.27
C ALA A 90 0.59 -45.51 0.75
N ASP A 91 -0.33 -44.94 -0.03
CA ASP A 91 -0.07 -44.58 -1.40
C ASP A 91 0.70 -43.23 -1.43
N LYS A 92 2.01 -43.29 -1.14
CA LYS A 92 2.84 -42.10 -1.00
C LYS A 92 2.80 -41.20 -2.23
N THR A 93 2.87 -41.81 -3.43
CA THR A 93 2.84 -41.07 -4.69
C THR A 93 1.51 -40.35 -4.88
N GLY A 94 0.39 -41.03 -4.67
CA GLY A 94 -0.94 -40.41 -4.81
C GLY A 94 -1.18 -39.31 -3.79
N ILE A 95 -0.73 -39.47 -2.53
CA ILE A 95 -0.81 -38.42 -1.51
C ILE A 95 -0.01 -37.20 -1.91
N ILE A 96 1.27 -37.38 -2.27
CA ILE A 96 2.19 -36.28 -2.68
C ILE A 96 1.64 -35.56 -3.90
N ASP A 97 1.17 -36.29 -4.91
CA ASP A 97 0.61 -35.68 -6.12
C ASP A 97 -0.62 -34.82 -5.84
N ASN A 98 -1.54 -35.30 -5.01
CA ASN A 98 -2.77 -34.57 -4.68
C ASN A 98 -2.48 -33.32 -3.81
N VAL A 99 -1.62 -33.47 -2.79
CA VAL A 99 -1.24 -32.36 -1.91
C VAL A 99 -0.51 -31.27 -2.69
N THR A 100 0.49 -31.64 -3.49
CA THR A 100 1.23 -30.67 -4.30
C THR A 100 0.37 -30.01 -5.38
N ALA A 101 -0.59 -30.73 -5.96
CA ALA A 101 -1.54 -30.15 -6.91
C ALA A 101 -2.51 -29.15 -6.22
N PHE A 102 -2.93 -29.44 -5.00
CA PHE A 102 -3.76 -28.52 -4.21
C PHE A 102 -2.99 -27.25 -3.84
N ILE A 103 -1.79 -27.40 -3.30
CA ILE A 103 -0.93 -26.24 -2.94
C ILE A 103 -0.64 -25.38 -4.16
N LYS A 104 -0.38 -26.00 -5.32
CA LYS A 104 -0.20 -25.28 -6.57
C LYS A 104 -1.42 -24.43 -6.93
N LYS A 105 -2.62 -24.98 -6.82
CA LYS A 105 -3.87 -24.23 -7.07
C LYS A 105 -4.02 -23.07 -6.10
N CYS A 106 -3.75 -23.28 -4.81
CA CYS A 106 -3.78 -22.23 -3.80
C CYS A 106 -2.78 -21.11 -4.12
N ALA A 107 -1.54 -21.48 -4.49
CA ALA A 107 -0.50 -20.52 -4.86
C ALA A 107 -0.85 -19.72 -6.12
N GLU A 108 -1.35 -20.37 -7.17
CA GLU A 108 -1.79 -19.70 -8.39
C GLU A 108 -2.97 -18.76 -8.15
N HIS A 109 -3.92 -19.15 -7.29
CA HIS A 109 -5.07 -18.33 -6.91
C HIS A 109 -4.62 -17.10 -6.10
N GLY A 110 -3.90 -17.31 -5.00
CA GLY A 110 -3.42 -16.22 -4.16
C GLY A 110 -2.49 -15.26 -4.91
N LYS A 111 -1.62 -15.77 -5.78
CA LYS A 111 -0.81 -14.94 -6.67
C LYS A 111 -1.67 -14.00 -7.51
N LYS A 112 -2.73 -14.54 -8.15
CA LYS A 112 -3.63 -13.75 -8.98
C LYS A 112 -4.38 -12.70 -8.16
N ASP A 113 -4.87 -13.04 -6.98
CA ASP A 113 -5.57 -12.10 -6.11
C ASP A 113 -4.66 -10.95 -5.67
N ILE A 114 -3.38 -11.24 -5.39
CA ILE A 114 -2.37 -10.22 -5.07
C ILE A 114 -2.08 -9.33 -6.30
N GLU A 115 -1.92 -9.91 -7.49
CA GLU A 115 -1.73 -9.14 -8.73
C GLU A 115 -2.91 -8.17 -9.00
N ASP A 116 -4.14 -8.64 -8.80
CA ASP A 116 -5.35 -7.82 -8.94
C ASP A 116 -5.42 -6.73 -7.85
N SER A 117 -5.07 -7.05 -6.60
CA SER A 117 -5.01 -6.08 -5.49
C SER A 117 -3.94 -4.99 -5.71
N ILE A 118 -2.75 -5.35 -6.19
CA ILE A 118 -1.71 -4.38 -6.55
C ILE A 118 -2.21 -3.41 -7.62
N LYS A 119 -2.88 -3.92 -8.65
CA LYS A 119 -3.42 -3.11 -9.72
C LYS A 119 -4.46 -2.11 -9.20
N GLU A 120 -5.39 -2.55 -8.36
CA GLU A 120 -6.42 -1.70 -7.75
C GLU A 120 -5.80 -0.60 -6.89
N LEU A 121 -4.80 -0.94 -6.06
CA LEU A 121 -4.08 0.05 -5.25
C LEU A 121 -3.32 1.08 -6.10
N LEU A 122 -2.70 0.66 -7.19
CA LEU A 122 -2.00 1.58 -8.10
C LEU A 122 -2.96 2.53 -8.82
N GLU A 123 -4.15 2.06 -9.21
CA GLU A 123 -5.20 2.91 -9.79
C GLU A 123 -5.70 3.93 -8.75
N GLY A 124 -5.88 3.53 -7.50
CA GLY A 124 -6.22 4.40 -6.37
C GLY A 124 -5.16 5.47 -6.12
N PHE A 125 -3.90 5.07 -6.09
CA PHE A 125 -2.75 5.97 -5.93
C PHE A 125 -2.66 7.02 -7.03
N GLU A 126 -2.86 6.64 -8.30
CA GLU A 126 -2.89 7.57 -9.42
C GLU A 126 -4.04 8.60 -9.30
N SER A 127 -5.20 8.18 -8.79
CA SER A 127 -6.32 9.08 -8.52
C SER A 127 -5.96 10.12 -7.46
N MET A 128 -5.41 9.67 -6.32
CA MET A 128 -4.99 10.58 -5.23
C MET A 128 -3.91 11.56 -5.69
N ARG A 129 -2.96 11.11 -6.49
CA ARG A 129 -1.92 11.96 -7.06
C ARG A 129 -2.51 13.07 -7.92
N LYS A 130 -3.49 12.75 -8.80
CA LYS A 130 -4.18 13.76 -9.62
C LYS A 130 -4.93 14.77 -8.77
N ASP A 131 -5.57 14.32 -7.70
CA ASP A 131 -6.29 15.18 -6.77
C ASP A 131 -5.31 16.11 -6.03
N LEU A 132 -4.17 15.59 -5.57
CA LEU A 132 -3.11 16.37 -4.94
C LEU A 132 -2.55 17.45 -5.88
N ASP A 133 -2.25 17.10 -7.14
CA ASP A 133 -1.75 18.04 -8.14
C ASP A 133 -2.79 19.12 -8.45
N SER A 134 -4.06 18.76 -8.57
CA SER A 134 -5.17 19.70 -8.75
C SER A 134 -5.29 20.68 -7.58
N GLN A 135 -5.24 20.19 -6.35
CA GLN A 135 -5.32 21.02 -5.15
C GLN A 135 -4.09 21.92 -5.02
N ARG A 136 -2.88 21.43 -5.31
CA ARG A 136 -1.67 22.26 -5.35
C ARG A 136 -1.78 23.41 -6.35
N ASP A 137 -2.37 23.17 -7.51
CA ASP A 137 -2.54 24.23 -8.52
C ASP A 137 -3.57 25.27 -8.08
N ILE A 138 -4.64 24.87 -7.38
CA ILE A 138 -5.61 25.79 -6.78
C ILE A 138 -4.92 26.67 -5.73
N VAL A 139 -4.19 26.06 -4.80
CA VAL A 139 -3.46 26.78 -3.75
C VAL A 139 -2.44 27.74 -4.35
N LYS A 140 -1.69 27.32 -5.36
CA LYS A 140 -0.73 28.21 -6.06
C LYS A 140 -1.42 29.42 -6.71
N LYS A 141 -2.60 29.22 -7.33
CA LYS A 141 -3.38 30.31 -7.96
C LYS A 141 -3.91 31.30 -6.92
N GLU A 142 -4.48 30.81 -5.83
CA GLU A 142 -5.00 31.67 -4.75
C GLU A 142 -3.88 32.40 -4.03
N LYS A 143 -2.75 31.74 -3.70
CA LYS A 143 -1.57 32.36 -3.13
C LYS A 143 -1.04 33.50 -4.05
N LYS A 144 -1.01 33.28 -5.36
CA LYS A 144 -0.61 34.30 -6.34
C LYS A 144 -1.58 35.47 -6.36
N LYS A 145 -2.90 35.21 -6.33
CA LYS A 145 -3.96 36.21 -6.34
C LYS A 145 -3.90 37.11 -5.11
N ASP A 146 -3.73 36.51 -3.92
CA ASP A 146 -3.69 37.28 -2.67
C ASP A 146 -2.40 38.09 -2.53
N LYS A 147 -1.24 37.53 -2.92
CA LYS A 147 0.00 38.28 -3.04
C LYS A 147 -0.18 39.48 -3.97
N THR A 148 -0.86 39.31 -5.11
CA THR A 148 -1.10 40.41 -6.05
C THR A 148 -2.00 41.47 -5.41
N LYS A 149 -3.04 41.10 -4.68
CA LYS A 149 -3.91 42.05 -3.95
C LYS A 149 -3.13 42.82 -2.89
N ALA A 150 -2.23 42.18 -2.15
CA ALA A 150 -1.40 42.82 -1.14
C ALA A 150 -0.49 43.90 -1.71
N PHE A 151 -0.11 43.82 -2.99
CA PHE A 151 0.71 44.83 -3.67
C PHE A 151 -0.10 45.98 -4.29
N ILE A 152 -1.45 45.90 -4.38
CA ILE A 152 -2.27 46.98 -4.97
C ILE A 152 -1.99 48.33 -4.33
N PRO A 153 -1.92 48.47 -2.99
CA PRO A 153 -1.64 49.77 -2.38
C PRO A 153 -0.28 50.34 -2.79
N ALA A 154 0.75 49.48 -2.92
CA ALA A 154 2.06 49.92 -3.36
C ALA A 154 2.04 50.41 -4.81
N VAL A 155 1.30 49.73 -5.69
CA VAL A 155 1.13 50.14 -7.10
C VAL A 155 0.42 51.51 -7.19
N ILE A 156 -0.61 51.75 -6.38
CA ILE A 156 -1.29 53.05 -6.35
C ILE A 156 -0.36 54.15 -5.91
N VAL A 157 0.47 53.93 -4.89
CA VAL A 157 1.43 54.93 -4.43
C VAL A 157 2.48 55.24 -5.53
N LEU A 158 2.95 54.22 -6.24
CA LEU A 158 3.91 54.41 -7.36
C LEU A 158 3.26 55.19 -8.53
N ALA A 159 2.01 54.92 -8.85
CA ALA A 159 1.26 55.63 -9.87
C ALA A 159 1.08 57.13 -9.49
N LEU A 160 0.75 57.40 -8.22
CA LEU A 160 0.65 58.79 -7.74
C LEU A 160 1.99 59.52 -7.80
N LEU A 161 3.09 58.84 -7.45
CA LEU A 161 4.42 59.41 -7.61
C LEU A 161 4.73 59.75 -9.08
N ALA A 162 4.42 58.87 -10.00
CA ALA A 162 4.62 59.09 -11.44
C ALA A 162 3.81 60.29 -11.93
N VAL A 163 2.60 60.46 -11.49
CA VAL A 163 1.75 61.61 -11.82
C VAL A 163 2.34 62.93 -11.26
N CYS A 164 2.82 62.91 -10.02
CA CYS A 164 3.46 64.11 -9.42
C CYS A 164 4.75 64.48 -10.16
N VAL A 165 5.57 63.52 -10.55
CA VAL A 165 6.78 63.73 -11.32
C VAL A 165 6.45 64.24 -12.73
N TRP A 166 5.47 63.63 -13.40
CA TRP A 166 5.03 64.10 -14.72
C TRP A 166 4.50 65.55 -14.64
N TYR A 167 3.70 65.89 -13.65
CA TYR A 167 3.17 67.22 -13.44
C TYR A 167 4.30 68.25 -13.21
N PHE A 168 5.34 67.90 -12.47
CA PHE A 168 6.53 68.73 -12.28
C PHE A 168 7.22 69.07 -13.61
N PHE A 169 7.35 68.12 -14.52
CA PHE A 169 7.99 68.34 -15.82
C PHE A 169 7.05 69.00 -16.84
N ALA A 170 5.76 68.78 -16.77
CA ALA A 170 4.78 69.29 -17.71
C ALA A 170 4.35 70.75 -17.41
N SER A 171 4.45 71.18 -16.13
CA SER A 171 4.12 72.59 -15.77
C SER A 171 5.18 73.56 -16.23
N GLY A 172 4.75 74.53 -17.02
CA GLY A 172 5.63 75.59 -17.54
C GLY A 172 5.93 76.69 -16.53
N ASP A 173 5.18 76.82 -15.44
CA ASP A 173 5.23 77.80 -14.39
C ASP A 173 5.94 77.31 -13.12
N TRP A 174 6.53 78.31 -12.38
CA TRP A 174 7.26 77.95 -11.15
C TRP A 174 6.28 77.34 -10.03
N LEU A 175 5.09 77.79 -10.01
CA LEU A 175 4.10 77.35 -9.02
C LEU A 175 3.71 75.90 -9.22
N GLY A 176 3.57 75.46 -10.47
CA GLY A 176 3.35 74.06 -10.81
C GLY A 176 4.50 73.16 -10.45
N LYS A 177 5.76 73.66 -10.62
CA LYS A 177 6.95 72.94 -10.17
C LYS A 177 7.00 72.75 -8.66
N VAL A 178 6.67 73.80 -7.89
CA VAL A 178 6.60 73.69 -6.42
C VAL A 178 5.54 72.72 -5.97
N LEU A 179 4.34 72.73 -6.60
CA LEU A 179 3.28 71.77 -6.32
C LEU A 179 3.70 70.32 -6.67
N GLY A 180 4.39 70.09 -7.77
CA GLY A 180 4.92 68.82 -8.15
C GLY A 180 5.92 68.24 -7.11
N VAL A 181 6.85 69.07 -6.65
CA VAL A 181 7.83 68.69 -5.59
C VAL A 181 7.10 68.42 -4.26
N ALA A 182 6.16 69.28 -3.85
CA ALA A 182 5.36 69.08 -2.63
C ALA A 182 4.57 67.81 -2.69
N GLY A 183 3.97 67.48 -3.85
CA GLY A 183 3.28 66.21 -4.10
C GLY A 183 4.19 65.01 -3.95
N VAL A 184 5.38 65.02 -4.54
CA VAL A 184 6.35 63.94 -4.37
C VAL A 184 6.74 63.74 -2.91
N VAL A 185 7.03 64.82 -2.17
CA VAL A 185 7.41 64.75 -0.74
C VAL A 185 6.26 64.18 0.10
N LEU A 186 5.03 64.58 -0.15
CA LEU A 186 3.83 64.07 0.53
C LEU A 186 3.62 62.55 0.24
N VAL A 187 3.71 62.17 -1.02
CA VAL A 187 3.54 60.75 -1.43
C VAL A 187 4.65 59.90 -0.84
N LEU A 188 5.91 60.35 -0.83
CA LEU A 188 7.01 59.61 -0.19
C LEU A 188 6.82 59.50 1.34
N LYS A 189 6.44 60.59 2.00
CA LYS A 189 6.27 60.61 3.47
C LYS A 189 5.14 59.69 3.94
N PHE A 190 3.98 59.71 3.29
CA PHE A 190 2.84 58.89 3.63
C PHE A 190 2.80 57.55 2.92
N GLY A 191 3.21 57.48 1.65
CA GLY A 191 3.21 56.28 0.82
C GLY A 191 4.27 55.27 1.22
N GLY A 192 5.41 55.70 1.77
CA GLY A 192 6.48 54.77 2.21
C GLY A 192 6.02 53.76 3.27
N LYS A 193 5.12 54.19 4.16
CA LYS A 193 4.49 53.28 5.16
C LYS A 193 3.56 52.26 4.51
N PHE A 194 2.84 52.64 3.46
CA PHE A 194 1.93 51.73 2.73
C PHE A 194 2.73 50.70 1.92
N ILE A 195 3.83 51.11 1.29
CA ILE A 195 4.72 50.20 0.57
C ILE A 195 5.30 49.19 1.55
N GLY A 196 5.85 49.63 2.68
CA GLY A 196 6.40 48.72 3.68
C GLY A 196 5.38 47.71 4.24
N ARG A 197 4.14 48.17 4.53
CA ARG A 197 3.04 47.29 4.95
C ARG A 197 2.64 46.30 3.86
N SER A 198 2.58 46.71 2.60
CA SER A 198 2.25 45.82 1.48
C SER A 198 3.27 44.67 1.35
N PHE A 199 4.56 44.94 1.51
CA PHE A 199 5.59 43.92 1.51
C PHE A 199 5.47 42.97 2.72
N SER A 200 5.20 43.52 3.92
CA SER A 200 5.01 42.73 5.14
C SER A 200 3.77 41.84 5.04
N ASN A 201 2.65 42.39 4.56
CA ASN A 201 1.42 41.63 4.38
C ASN A 201 1.58 40.51 3.34
N ALA A 202 2.21 40.78 2.19
CA ALA A 202 2.46 39.78 1.17
C ALA A 202 3.34 38.63 1.68
N LYS A 203 4.28 38.91 2.61
CA LYS A 203 5.08 37.87 3.27
C LYS A 203 4.27 37.07 4.28
N ALA A 204 3.44 37.74 5.10
CA ALA A 204 2.59 37.08 6.08
C ALA A 204 1.55 36.15 5.41
N GLU A 205 0.85 36.63 4.38
CA GLU A 205 -0.09 35.83 3.58
C GLU A 205 0.61 34.63 2.93
N GLY A 206 1.88 34.78 2.51
CA GLY A 206 2.67 33.68 1.97
C GLY A 206 2.86 32.54 2.97
N VAL A 207 3.17 32.85 4.24
CA VAL A 207 3.35 31.87 5.32
C VAL A 207 2.00 31.22 5.70
N GLU A 208 0.91 31.99 5.75
CA GLU A 208 -0.41 31.46 6.04
C GLU A 208 -0.85 30.45 4.99
N TRP A 209 -0.65 30.74 3.71
CA TRP A 209 -0.96 29.79 2.63
C TRP A 209 -0.09 28.52 2.66
N ASP A 210 1.17 28.61 3.09
CA ASP A 210 2.04 27.44 3.23
C ASP A 210 1.52 26.53 4.35
N ASN A 211 1.07 27.09 5.49
CA ASN A 211 0.44 26.32 6.59
C ASN A 211 -0.89 25.69 6.20
N VAL A 212 -1.74 26.42 5.46
CA VAL A 212 -3.02 25.89 4.96
C VAL A 212 -2.78 24.74 3.99
N ALA A 213 -1.82 24.89 3.09
CA ALA A 213 -1.45 23.83 2.15
C ALA A 213 -0.98 22.56 2.87
N GLU A 214 -0.11 22.72 3.88
CA GLU A 214 0.38 21.59 4.69
C GLU A 214 -0.76 20.86 5.39
N GLN A 215 -1.69 21.59 6.02
CA GLN A 215 -2.85 21.00 6.68
C GLN A 215 -3.82 20.30 5.71
N GLN A 216 -4.00 20.83 4.51
CA GLN A 216 -4.89 20.24 3.50
C GLN A 216 -4.30 18.99 2.85
N PHE A 217 -2.97 18.94 2.70
CA PHE A 217 -2.31 17.84 2.01
C PHE A 217 -1.93 16.69 2.93
N ALA A 218 -1.76 16.92 4.24
CA ALA A 218 -1.36 15.90 5.19
C ALA A 218 -2.23 14.62 5.15
N PRO A 219 -3.57 14.68 5.14
CA PRO A 219 -4.39 13.48 5.07
C PRO A 219 -4.20 12.69 3.77
N ILE A 220 -4.05 13.39 2.63
CA ILE A 220 -3.84 12.75 1.33
C ILE A 220 -2.48 12.06 1.29
N ILE A 221 -1.47 12.66 1.90
CA ILE A 221 -0.11 12.10 1.99
C ILE A 221 -0.11 10.86 2.88
N GLU A 222 -0.83 10.88 4.01
CA GLU A 222 -0.97 9.74 4.92
C GLU A 222 -1.69 8.56 4.24
N ASP A 223 -2.75 8.83 3.48
CA ASP A 223 -3.44 7.81 2.68
C ASP A 223 -2.52 7.23 1.58
N MET A 224 -1.74 8.07 0.91
CA MET A 224 -0.75 7.63 -0.08
C MET A 224 0.33 6.76 0.56
N GLU A 225 0.78 7.08 1.76
CA GLU A 225 1.75 6.30 2.54
C GLU A 225 1.22 4.90 2.83
N SER A 226 0.01 4.83 3.34
CA SER A 226 -0.65 3.55 3.64
C SER A 226 -0.76 2.65 2.40
N GLN A 227 -1.12 3.23 1.25
CA GLN A 227 -1.22 2.47 0.00
C GLN A 227 0.15 2.00 -0.51
N VAL A 228 1.20 2.81 -0.40
CA VAL A 228 2.57 2.40 -0.76
C VAL A 228 3.04 1.24 0.11
N GLN A 229 2.78 1.29 1.42
CA GLN A 229 3.11 0.18 2.32
C GLN A 229 2.37 -1.10 1.94
N ALA A 230 1.08 -1.02 1.61
CA ALA A 230 0.30 -2.16 1.15
C ALA A 230 0.85 -2.75 -0.16
N VAL A 231 1.18 -1.92 -1.15
CA VAL A 231 1.80 -2.38 -2.41
C VAL A 231 3.14 -3.08 -2.13
N MET A 232 3.96 -2.54 -1.24
CA MET A 232 5.25 -3.17 -0.89
C MET A 232 5.07 -4.54 -0.24
N ARG A 233 4.09 -4.70 0.66
CA ARG A 233 3.74 -6.00 1.25
C ARG A 233 3.30 -6.98 0.18
N TYR A 234 2.38 -6.60 -0.67
CA TYR A 234 1.91 -7.44 -1.77
C TYR A 234 3.01 -7.83 -2.77
N CYS A 235 4.02 -6.97 -2.99
CA CYS A 235 5.18 -7.37 -3.80
C CYS A 235 6.01 -8.47 -3.12
N ILE A 236 6.13 -8.46 -1.79
CA ILE A 236 6.77 -9.53 -1.03
C ILE A 236 5.96 -10.82 -1.14
N ASP A 237 4.63 -10.74 -0.96
CA ASP A 237 3.74 -11.90 -1.13
C ASP A 237 3.86 -12.49 -2.53
N LEU A 238 3.87 -11.66 -3.56
CA LEU A 238 4.03 -12.08 -4.94
C LEU A 238 5.34 -12.85 -5.17
N ASP A 239 6.44 -12.35 -4.59
CA ASP A 239 7.72 -13.05 -4.62
C ASP A 239 7.64 -14.40 -3.90
N ASN A 240 6.99 -14.45 -2.73
CA ASN A 240 6.81 -15.67 -1.94
C ASN A 240 5.96 -16.70 -2.70
N TYR A 241 4.86 -16.29 -3.36
CA TYR A 241 4.11 -17.18 -4.25
C TYR A 241 4.96 -17.76 -5.39
N ASN A 242 5.80 -16.92 -6.00
CA ASN A 242 6.70 -17.37 -7.05
C ASN A 242 7.72 -18.38 -6.54
N ILE A 243 8.28 -18.17 -5.34
CA ILE A 243 9.21 -19.10 -4.68
C ILE A 243 8.54 -20.45 -4.45
N VAL A 244 7.32 -20.47 -3.92
CA VAL A 244 6.54 -21.71 -3.72
C VAL A 244 6.28 -22.42 -5.04
N LEU A 245 5.82 -21.71 -6.06
CA LEU A 245 5.54 -22.26 -7.38
C LEU A 245 6.79 -22.84 -8.05
N ASP A 246 7.95 -22.20 -7.84
CA ASP A 246 9.23 -22.70 -8.34
C ASP A 246 9.69 -23.96 -7.60
N ASN A 247 9.52 -24.00 -6.28
CA ASN A 247 9.85 -25.19 -5.48
C ASN A 247 8.97 -26.39 -5.83
N LEU A 248 7.70 -26.17 -6.17
CA LEU A 248 6.77 -27.23 -6.62
C LEU A 248 7.18 -27.94 -7.90
N LYS A 249 8.16 -27.40 -8.65
CA LYS A 249 8.75 -28.09 -9.82
C LYS A 249 9.52 -29.37 -9.42
N ASN A 250 10.02 -29.43 -8.17
CA ASN A 250 10.60 -30.62 -7.59
C ASN A 250 9.78 -31.07 -6.38
N LYS A 251 8.80 -31.94 -6.61
CA LYS A 251 7.81 -32.36 -5.62
C LYS A 251 8.43 -32.99 -4.37
N ASP A 252 9.48 -33.77 -4.51
CA ASP A 252 10.11 -34.46 -3.38
C ASP A 252 10.77 -33.46 -2.45
N LYS A 253 11.57 -32.53 -3.02
CA LYS A 253 12.20 -31.46 -2.24
C LYS A 253 11.15 -30.49 -1.64
N PHE A 254 10.09 -30.20 -2.38
CA PHE A 254 8.98 -29.38 -1.89
C PHE A 254 8.32 -30.04 -0.67
N MET A 255 8.03 -31.34 -0.75
CA MET A 255 7.38 -32.06 0.35
C MET A 255 8.25 -32.15 1.60
N GLU A 256 9.57 -32.19 1.46
CA GLU A 256 10.50 -32.13 2.58
C GLU A 256 10.32 -30.80 3.36
N GLY A 257 10.45 -29.65 2.69
CA GLY A 257 10.22 -28.33 3.31
C GLY A 257 8.76 -28.15 3.80
N TYR A 258 7.78 -28.68 3.05
CA TYR A 258 6.38 -28.61 3.44
C TYR A 258 6.11 -29.34 4.77
N LEU A 259 6.70 -30.50 4.97
CA LEU A 259 6.51 -31.30 6.19
C LEU A 259 7.31 -30.74 7.38
N GLU A 260 8.44 -30.12 7.13
CA GLU A 260 9.26 -29.45 8.15
C GLU A 260 8.69 -28.10 8.56
N GLY A 261 7.82 -27.51 7.74
CA GLY A 261 7.27 -26.18 7.97
C GLY A 261 8.21 -25.03 7.61
N GLU A 262 9.33 -25.34 6.94
CA GLU A 262 10.36 -24.37 6.58
C GLU A 262 10.56 -24.33 5.05
N PHE A 263 10.48 -23.13 4.47
CA PHE A 263 10.83 -22.89 3.08
C PHE A 263 11.97 -21.90 2.97
N ASP A 264 13.08 -22.35 2.39
CA ASP A 264 14.22 -21.50 2.08
C ASP A 264 13.84 -20.35 1.14
N GLY A 265 14.19 -19.14 1.53
CA GLY A 265 14.13 -17.97 0.65
C GLY A 265 12.83 -17.19 0.69
N MET A 266 11.85 -17.55 1.54
CA MET A 266 10.71 -16.67 1.80
C MET A 266 11.17 -15.35 2.40
N LYS A 267 10.55 -14.26 1.96
CA LYS A 267 10.90 -12.89 2.36
C LYS A 267 10.01 -12.40 3.48
N ASP A 268 10.61 -11.69 4.43
CA ASP A 268 9.93 -11.04 5.54
C ASP A 268 9.52 -9.61 5.23
N TYR A 269 8.55 -9.08 5.99
CA TYR A 269 8.06 -7.71 5.89
C TYR A 269 8.92 -6.66 6.61
N ASP A 270 9.99 -7.05 7.27
CA ASP A 270 10.78 -6.19 8.17
C ASP A 270 11.34 -4.91 7.52
N GLN A 271 11.51 -4.90 6.19
CA GLN A 271 12.07 -3.77 5.46
C GLN A 271 11.02 -2.84 4.83
N VAL A 272 9.72 -3.11 5.02
CA VAL A 272 8.66 -2.33 4.37
C VAL A 272 8.59 -0.91 4.91
N SER A 273 8.70 -0.74 6.23
CA SER A 273 8.58 0.56 6.92
C SER A 273 9.64 1.56 6.45
N ASP A 274 10.93 1.18 6.50
CA ASP A 274 12.04 2.07 6.15
C ASP A 274 12.03 2.50 4.68
N ASN A 275 11.60 1.62 3.79
CA ASN A 275 11.53 1.90 2.37
C ASN A 275 10.33 2.79 2.01
N SER A 276 9.20 2.68 2.73
CA SER A 276 8.02 3.51 2.50
C SER A 276 8.23 4.96 2.91
N GLU A 277 8.83 5.23 4.08
CA GLU A 277 9.20 6.58 4.50
C GLU A 277 10.08 7.27 3.47
N LYS A 278 11.14 6.60 3.04
CA LYS A 278 12.07 7.14 2.04
C LYS A 278 11.38 7.43 0.72
N PHE A 279 10.46 6.57 0.29
CA PHE A 279 9.69 6.77 -0.93
C PHE A 279 8.83 8.03 -0.86
N ILE A 280 8.18 8.28 0.27
CA ILE A 280 7.31 9.43 0.46
C ILE A 280 8.11 10.73 0.52
N PHE A 281 9.25 10.73 1.22
CA PHE A 281 10.16 11.88 1.19
C PHE A 281 10.63 12.22 -0.22
N ASP A 282 11.00 11.22 -1.01
CA ASP A 282 11.40 11.42 -2.42
C ASP A 282 10.22 11.93 -3.29
N LEU A 283 8.98 11.52 -3.00
CA LEU A 283 7.77 12.01 -3.67
C LEU A 283 7.50 13.48 -3.34
N LEU A 284 7.59 13.85 -2.06
CA LEU A 284 7.37 15.23 -1.57
C LEU A 284 8.43 16.19 -2.09
N ASP A 285 9.68 15.75 -2.20
CA ASP A 285 10.79 16.51 -2.78
C ASP A 285 10.72 16.65 -4.31
N GLY A 286 9.71 16.06 -4.95
CA GLY A 286 9.55 16.09 -6.41
C GLY A 286 10.48 15.15 -7.17
N LYS A 287 11.17 14.25 -6.47
CA LYS A 287 12.07 13.25 -7.06
C LYS A 287 11.28 12.00 -7.49
N MET A 288 10.45 12.15 -8.50
CA MET A 288 9.52 11.11 -8.97
C MET A 288 10.17 9.89 -9.64
N GLU A 289 11.48 9.84 -9.79
CA GLU A 289 12.18 8.74 -10.49
C GLU A 289 11.90 7.36 -9.84
N ARG A 290 11.78 7.33 -8.52
CA ARG A 290 11.55 6.10 -7.77
C ARG A 290 10.11 5.58 -7.86
N TYR A 291 9.13 6.46 -7.97
CA TYR A 291 7.74 6.12 -8.23
C TYR A 291 7.58 5.41 -9.59
N ASN A 292 8.21 5.96 -10.63
CA ASN A 292 8.23 5.33 -11.94
C ASN A 292 8.92 3.96 -11.91
N TYR A 293 9.98 3.80 -11.13
CA TYR A 293 10.65 2.51 -10.94
C TYR A 293 9.74 1.46 -10.29
N LEU A 294 8.96 1.81 -9.25
CA LEU A 294 8.01 0.90 -8.61
C LEU A 294 6.84 0.55 -9.54
N LEU A 295 6.32 1.52 -10.29
CA LEU A 295 5.31 1.27 -11.32
C LEU A 295 5.82 0.36 -12.43
N ASP A 296 7.07 0.49 -12.82
CA ASP A 296 7.69 -0.34 -13.88
C ASP A 296 8.09 -1.73 -13.34
N ALA A 297 8.37 -1.87 -12.05
CA ALA A 297 8.66 -3.16 -11.42
C ALA A 297 7.40 -4.05 -11.23
N VAL A 298 6.21 -3.43 -11.24
CA VAL A 298 4.91 -4.13 -11.09
C VAL A 298 4.21 -4.34 -12.45
N LYS A 299 4.66 -3.69 -13.53
CA LYS A 299 4.21 -3.94 -14.91
C LYS A 299 4.97 -5.09 -15.54
#